data_edbc5778949ede8a01d3c958ecb105d7
#
_entry.id   edbc5778949ede8a01d3c958ecb105d7
#
_cell.length_a   1.000
_cell.length_b   1.000
_cell.length_c   1.000
_cell.angle_alpha   90.00
_cell.angle_beta   90.00
_cell.angle_gamma   90.00
#
_symmetry.space_group_name_H-M   'P 1'
#
loop_
_entity.id
_entity.type
_entity.pdbx_description
1 polymer ?
#
loop_
_entity_poly.entity_id
_entity_poly.type
_entity_poly.pdbx_seq_one_letter_code
_entity_poly.pdbx_strand_id
1 'polypeptide(L)'
;MAVNKYDHCTHPYPVRHRRKVPFHPQIETPPDLVRRLMEIRNLDHEIDRYILSERDYLDLLVEVLSVNIHQSVKLEGSRIALGEAARVTRSTLLGTEPHRLESSRQEIRNHVLVWTRPERWHLPWSRSMVQALHATLFDGVDEEARPGELTRRRMAVYSSKGEELFIGCPAEQVGEEVDSLIEWANRQSGAYFPVVSAAVFFHEFESIHPFEEGNGRTGRTLFHMLLENQGLPNSRFCQVEKYLIKDPELYYRILGWTDFKGSYLELVDFFTDALLESYREAVKRLEEKDLMTHGLDETGRRLLVQARRYGAPFSVREATAWIGGRGEQTIRSHLNDLVRRGALRATGATKSRRYAFATAVLPRTRSPTPQPEGENHS
;
A
#
# COMPACT_ATOMS: atom_id res chain seq x y z
N MET A 1 10.07 -11.35 31.29
CA MET A 1 9.32 -10.89 30.10
C MET A 1 9.96 -9.59 29.66
N ALA A 2 10.27 -9.43 28.38
CA ALA A 2 10.75 -8.14 27.88
C ALA A 2 9.60 -7.12 28.02
N VAL A 3 9.87 -5.95 28.62
CA VAL A 3 8.91 -4.87 28.74
C VAL A 3 8.61 -4.36 27.35
N ASN A 4 7.33 -4.39 26.93
CA ASN A 4 6.92 -3.82 25.66
C ASN A 4 7.00 -2.29 25.77
N LYS A 5 7.63 -1.62 24.80
CA LYS A 5 7.81 -0.16 24.80
C LYS A 5 6.49 0.62 24.85
N TYR A 6 5.36 -0.03 24.56
CA TYR A 6 4.01 0.52 24.60
C TYR A 6 3.21 0.16 25.87
N ASP A 7 3.82 -0.43 26.90
CA ASP A 7 3.10 -0.79 28.14
C ASP A 7 2.53 0.42 28.86
N HIS A 8 3.08 1.61 28.64
CA HIS A 8 2.58 2.88 29.15
C HIS A 8 1.31 3.39 28.44
N CYS A 9 0.99 2.88 27.26
CA CYS A 9 -0.22 3.27 26.51
C CYS A 9 -1.47 2.66 27.15
N THR A 10 -1.92 3.25 28.26
CA THR A 10 -3.13 2.83 28.96
C THR A 10 -4.09 4.00 29.09
N HIS A 11 -5.38 3.75 28.94
CA HIS A 11 -6.42 4.78 28.98
C HIS A 11 -7.73 4.21 29.56
N PRO A 12 -8.59 5.04 30.17
CA PRO A 12 -9.93 4.63 30.57
C PRO A 12 -10.83 4.44 29.35
N TYR A 13 -11.87 3.62 29.51
CA TYR A 13 -12.94 3.45 28.53
C TYR A 13 -14.22 4.16 28.98
N PRO A 14 -15.10 4.60 28.07
CA PRO A 14 -14.88 4.68 26.62
C PRO A 14 -13.97 5.86 26.26
N VAL A 15 -13.16 5.67 25.22
CA VAL A 15 -12.46 6.77 24.55
C VAL A 15 -13.44 7.43 23.57
N ARG A 16 -13.27 8.72 23.31
CA ARG A 16 -14.19 9.48 22.45
C ARG A 16 -13.43 10.21 21.36
N HIS A 17 -14.02 10.20 20.17
CA HIS A 17 -13.59 11.07 19.09
C HIS A 17 -13.55 12.53 19.57
N ARG A 18 -12.53 13.25 19.16
CA ARG A 18 -12.38 14.69 19.41
C ARG A 18 -12.46 15.42 18.09
N ARG A 19 -13.41 16.37 17.97
CA ARG A 19 -13.54 17.19 16.76
C ARG A 19 -12.26 17.94 16.44
N LYS A 20 -11.81 17.86 15.17
CA LYS A 20 -10.59 18.46 14.66
C LYS A 20 -10.84 19.11 13.30
N VAL A 21 -11.66 20.17 13.26
CA VAL A 21 -11.96 20.92 12.03
C VAL A 21 -11.59 22.38 12.24
N PRO A 22 -10.74 22.96 11.38
CA PRO A 22 -9.95 22.31 10.33
C PRO A 22 -8.87 21.37 10.90
N PHE A 23 -8.58 20.27 10.18
CA PHE A 23 -7.59 19.29 10.65
C PHE A 23 -6.16 19.80 10.41
N HIS A 24 -5.47 20.13 11.50
CA HIS A 24 -4.09 20.61 11.53
C HIS A 24 -3.31 19.92 12.67
N PRO A 25 -2.93 18.65 12.50
CA PRO A 25 -2.27 17.91 13.56
C PRO A 25 -0.86 18.42 13.86
N GLN A 26 -0.49 18.42 15.13
CA GLN A 26 0.89 18.54 15.54
C GLN A 26 1.52 17.14 15.59
N ILE A 27 2.55 16.91 14.78
CA ILE A 27 3.15 15.58 14.61
C ILE A 27 4.63 15.66 14.99
N GLU A 28 4.98 14.99 16.07
CA GLU A 28 6.36 14.89 16.55
C GLU A 28 7.09 13.76 15.83
N THR A 29 8.31 14.04 15.37
CA THR A 29 9.19 13.07 14.72
C THR A 29 10.58 13.10 15.36
N PRO A 30 10.78 12.43 16.50
CA PRO A 30 12.07 12.36 17.17
C PRO A 30 13.17 11.77 16.26
N PRO A 31 14.46 12.08 16.49
CA PRO A 31 15.56 11.64 15.62
C PRO A 31 15.64 10.13 15.40
N ASP A 32 15.33 9.31 16.40
CA ASP A 32 15.30 7.86 16.23
C ASP A 32 14.18 7.38 15.31
N LEU A 33 13.00 7.99 15.41
CA LEU A 33 11.89 7.73 14.49
C LEU A 33 12.27 8.15 13.05
N VAL A 34 12.86 9.33 12.87
CA VAL A 34 13.35 9.79 11.56
C VAL A 34 14.35 8.79 10.95
N ARG A 35 15.29 8.28 11.74
CA ARG A 35 16.26 7.27 11.27
C ARG A 35 15.57 6.02 10.71
N ARG A 36 14.55 5.50 11.39
CA ARG A 36 13.78 4.33 10.94
C ARG A 36 12.93 4.64 9.69
N LEU A 37 12.34 5.83 9.62
CA LEU A 37 11.61 6.29 8.43
C LEU A 37 12.52 6.41 7.20
N MET A 38 13.75 6.89 7.38
CA MET A 38 14.77 6.92 6.32
C MET A 38 15.20 5.51 5.91
N GLU A 39 15.31 4.57 6.84
CA GLU A 39 15.60 3.16 6.53
C GLU A 39 14.50 2.55 5.65
N ILE A 40 13.22 2.78 5.97
CA ILE A 40 12.09 2.36 5.14
C ILE A 40 12.23 2.90 3.70
N ARG A 41 12.55 4.17 3.55
CA ARG A 41 12.74 4.79 2.22
C ARG A 41 13.88 4.14 1.45
N ASN A 42 14.98 3.82 2.12
CA ASN A 42 16.12 3.13 1.50
C ASN A 42 15.73 1.71 1.05
N LEU A 43 15.00 0.96 1.88
CA LEU A 43 14.50 -0.37 1.55
C LEU A 43 13.48 -0.32 0.39
N ASP A 44 12.61 0.70 0.33
CA ASP A 44 11.71 0.91 -0.81
C ASP A 44 12.50 1.07 -2.11
N HIS A 45 13.54 1.90 -2.11
CA HIS A 45 14.43 2.05 -3.27
C HIS A 45 15.24 0.79 -3.59
N GLU A 46 15.60 0.00 -2.57
CA GLU A 46 16.30 -1.26 -2.76
C GLU A 46 15.45 -2.28 -3.52
N ILE A 47 14.16 -2.35 -3.23
CA ILE A 47 13.20 -3.22 -3.93
C ILE A 47 13.19 -2.96 -5.45
N ASP A 48 13.46 -1.74 -5.90
CA ASP A 48 13.54 -1.40 -7.32
C ASP A 48 14.65 -2.16 -8.08
N ARG A 49 15.61 -2.73 -7.38
CA ARG A 49 16.75 -3.46 -7.97
C ARG A 49 16.37 -4.89 -8.37
N TYR A 50 15.35 -5.46 -7.72
CA TYR A 50 14.93 -6.83 -7.97
C TYR A 50 14.03 -6.92 -9.20
N ILE A 51 14.25 -7.96 -10.00
CA ILE A 51 13.50 -8.19 -11.23
C ILE A 51 13.03 -9.64 -11.23
N LEU A 52 11.72 -9.78 -11.16
CA LEU A 52 11.05 -11.08 -11.11
C LEU A 52 10.54 -11.49 -12.49
N SER A 53 10.41 -12.80 -12.72
CA SER A 53 9.61 -13.31 -13.83
C SER A 53 8.13 -12.96 -13.65
N GLU A 54 7.34 -12.99 -14.72
CA GLU A 54 5.88 -12.79 -14.64
C GLU A 54 5.24 -13.75 -13.63
N ARG A 55 5.72 -14.99 -13.58
CA ARG A 55 5.25 -16.00 -12.67
C ARG A 55 5.61 -15.67 -11.21
N ASP A 56 6.90 -15.38 -10.96
CA ASP A 56 7.36 -15.08 -9.59
C ASP A 56 6.72 -13.80 -9.05
N TYR A 57 6.50 -12.82 -9.93
CA TYR A 57 5.78 -11.61 -9.60
C TYR A 57 4.32 -11.88 -9.22
N LEU A 58 3.60 -12.70 -10.02
CA LEU A 58 2.23 -13.12 -9.71
C LEU A 58 2.18 -13.90 -8.39
N ASP A 59 3.11 -14.84 -8.20
CA ASP A 59 3.18 -15.63 -6.97
C ASP A 59 3.45 -14.75 -5.74
N LEU A 60 4.30 -13.74 -5.86
CA LEU A 60 4.56 -12.77 -4.80
C LEU A 60 3.33 -11.90 -4.52
N LEU A 61 2.66 -11.39 -5.56
CA LEU A 61 1.42 -10.62 -5.37
C LEU A 61 0.33 -11.45 -4.68
N VAL A 62 0.13 -12.70 -5.09
CA VAL A 62 -0.82 -13.60 -4.43
C VAL A 62 -0.46 -13.77 -2.96
N GLU A 63 0.81 -14.00 -2.65
CA GLU A 63 1.29 -14.17 -1.28
C GLU A 63 1.03 -12.91 -0.44
N VAL A 64 1.43 -11.74 -0.92
CA VAL A 64 1.31 -10.49 -0.16
C VAL A 64 -0.15 -10.06 0.00
N LEU A 65 -0.90 -9.99 -1.10
CA LEU A 65 -2.30 -9.56 -1.06
C LEU A 65 -3.16 -10.48 -0.22
N SER A 66 -2.98 -11.82 -0.37
CA SER A 66 -3.77 -12.77 0.41
C SER A 66 -3.52 -12.64 1.90
N VAL A 67 -2.28 -12.40 2.34
CA VAL A 67 -1.96 -12.21 3.76
C VAL A 67 -2.56 -10.92 4.28
N ASN A 68 -2.32 -9.79 3.61
CA ASN A 68 -2.83 -8.49 4.06
C ASN A 68 -4.36 -8.48 4.12
N ILE A 69 -5.04 -8.90 3.04
CA ILE A 69 -6.50 -8.92 2.99
C ILE A 69 -7.05 -9.90 4.04
N HIS A 70 -6.51 -11.12 4.11
CA HIS A 70 -6.95 -12.12 5.10
C HIS A 70 -6.82 -11.60 6.53
N GLN A 71 -5.69 -11.00 6.90
CA GLN A 71 -5.49 -10.44 8.23
C GLN A 71 -6.47 -9.29 8.51
N SER A 72 -6.67 -8.41 7.51
CA SER A 72 -7.59 -7.28 7.62
C SER A 72 -9.04 -7.72 7.84
N VAL A 73 -9.56 -8.70 7.08
CA VAL A 73 -10.93 -9.19 7.24
C VAL A 73 -11.08 -10.06 8.49
N LYS A 74 -10.03 -10.79 8.89
CA LYS A 74 -10.02 -11.60 10.12
C LYS A 74 -10.17 -10.73 11.37
N LEU A 75 -9.54 -9.54 11.40
CA LEU A 75 -9.68 -8.58 12.49
C LEU A 75 -11.13 -8.16 12.68
N GLU A 76 -11.90 -8.10 11.61
CA GLU A 76 -13.34 -7.77 11.60
C GLU A 76 -14.23 -9.02 11.77
N GLY A 77 -13.66 -10.16 12.16
CA GLY A 77 -14.41 -11.38 12.49
C GLY A 77 -14.60 -12.37 11.35
N SER A 78 -14.06 -12.16 10.16
CA SER A 78 -14.11 -13.13 9.07
C SER A 78 -13.42 -14.45 9.45
N ARG A 79 -14.06 -15.58 9.10
CA ARG A 79 -13.53 -16.94 9.36
C ARG A 79 -12.91 -17.59 8.15
N ILE A 80 -12.75 -16.88 7.04
CA ILE A 80 -12.14 -17.43 5.83
C ILE A 80 -10.72 -17.91 6.12
N ALA A 81 -10.36 -19.09 5.61
CA ALA A 81 -9.00 -19.61 5.77
C ALA A 81 -8.02 -18.89 4.82
N LEU A 82 -6.76 -18.69 5.25
CA LEU A 82 -5.72 -18.03 4.43
C LEU A 82 -5.53 -18.74 3.07
N GLY A 83 -5.53 -20.08 3.05
CA GLY A 83 -5.40 -20.84 1.80
C GLY A 83 -6.56 -20.61 0.83
N GLU A 84 -7.76 -20.30 1.34
CA GLU A 84 -8.91 -19.94 0.52
C GLU A 84 -8.79 -18.50 0.03
N ALA A 85 -8.41 -17.56 0.88
CA ALA A 85 -8.11 -16.19 0.48
C ALA A 85 -7.04 -16.15 -0.63
N ALA A 86 -5.98 -16.97 -0.53
CA ALA A 86 -4.95 -17.08 -1.56
C ALA A 86 -5.49 -17.63 -2.89
N ARG A 87 -6.40 -18.60 -2.85
CA ARG A 87 -7.05 -19.12 -4.07
C ARG A 87 -7.90 -18.07 -4.76
N VAL A 88 -8.75 -17.37 -4.00
CA VAL A 88 -9.58 -16.28 -4.53
C VAL A 88 -8.70 -15.15 -5.07
N THR A 89 -7.64 -14.77 -4.35
CA THR A 89 -6.68 -13.75 -4.82
C THR A 89 -6.08 -14.15 -6.16
N ARG A 90 -5.57 -15.39 -6.28
CA ARG A 90 -4.96 -15.88 -7.52
C ARG A 90 -5.94 -15.89 -8.70
N SER A 91 -7.12 -16.45 -8.50
CA SER A 91 -8.12 -16.55 -9.57
C SER A 91 -8.67 -15.18 -9.97
N THR A 92 -8.80 -14.24 -9.04
CA THR A 92 -9.14 -12.84 -9.34
C THR A 92 -8.07 -12.16 -10.19
N LEU A 93 -6.78 -12.32 -9.84
CA LEU A 93 -5.66 -11.77 -10.61
C LEU A 93 -5.58 -12.36 -12.02
N LEU A 94 -5.96 -13.62 -12.19
CA LEU A 94 -6.00 -14.31 -13.48
C LEU A 94 -7.31 -14.08 -14.25
N GLY A 95 -8.31 -13.41 -13.68
CA GLY A 95 -9.61 -13.19 -14.31
C GLY A 95 -10.44 -14.46 -14.49
N THR A 96 -10.22 -15.49 -13.67
CA THR A 96 -10.90 -16.80 -13.78
C THR A 96 -12.02 -17.01 -12.76
N GLU A 97 -12.27 -16.02 -11.89
CA GLU A 97 -13.31 -16.09 -10.87
C GLU A 97 -14.72 -15.92 -11.44
N PRO A 98 -15.75 -16.61 -10.90
CA PRO A 98 -17.14 -16.36 -11.19
C PRO A 98 -17.55 -14.92 -10.87
N HIS A 99 -18.59 -14.41 -11.56
CA HIS A 99 -19.07 -13.05 -11.34
C HIS A 99 -19.66 -12.81 -9.96
N ARG A 100 -20.23 -13.84 -9.32
CA ARG A 100 -20.75 -13.78 -7.94
C ARG A 100 -20.16 -14.90 -7.13
N LEU A 101 -19.73 -14.54 -5.94
CA LEU A 101 -19.14 -15.43 -4.94
C LEU A 101 -19.98 -15.38 -3.65
N GLU A 102 -19.77 -16.34 -2.77
CA GLU A 102 -20.22 -16.24 -1.37
C GLU A 102 -19.58 -15.02 -0.69
N SER A 103 -20.32 -14.35 0.22
CA SER A 103 -19.96 -13.06 0.82
C SER A 103 -18.49 -12.95 1.25
N SER A 104 -17.97 -13.93 1.99
CA SER A 104 -16.57 -13.92 2.46
C SER A 104 -15.53 -13.97 1.33
N ARG A 105 -15.84 -14.69 0.26
CA ARG A 105 -15.00 -14.74 -0.96
C ARG A 105 -15.15 -13.49 -1.80
N GLN A 106 -16.37 -12.96 -1.88
CA GLN A 106 -16.66 -11.72 -2.58
C GLN A 106 -15.88 -10.56 -1.96
N GLU A 107 -15.80 -10.51 -0.64
CA GLU A 107 -15.01 -9.54 0.09
C GLU A 107 -13.52 -9.59 -0.27
N ILE A 108 -12.90 -10.79 -0.29
CA ILE A 108 -11.52 -10.95 -0.72
C ILE A 108 -11.33 -10.44 -2.17
N ARG A 109 -12.23 -10.86 -3.08
CA ARG A 109 -12.20 -10.43 -4.48
C ARG A 109 -12.27 -8.93 -4.62
N ASN A 110 -13.16 -8.26 -3.91
CA ASN A 110 -13.33 -6.82 -3.97
C ASN A 110 -12.04 -6.10 -3.53
N HIS A 111 -11.41 -6.53 -2.44
CA HIS A 111 -10.13 -6.00 -1.99
C HIS A 111 -9.05 -6.19 -3.06
N VAL A 112 -8.93 -7.37 -3.67
CA VAL A 112 -7.96 -7.61 -4.75
C VAL A 112 -8.19 -6.67 -5.91
N LEU A 113 -9.44 -6.46 -6.34
CA LEU A 113 -9.78 -5.55 -7.43
C LEU A 113 -9.43 -4.09 -7.11
N VAL A 114 -9.60 -3.67 -5.87
CA VAL A 114 -9.21 -2.33 -5.41
C VAL A 114 -7.70 -2.17 -5.45
N TRP A 115 -6.96 -3.11 -4.87
CA TRP A 115 -5.50 -3.04 -4.76
C TRP A 115 -4.76 -3.18 -6.09
N THR A 116 -5.40 -3.80 -7.08
CA THR A 116 -4.81 -4.00 -8.42
C THR A 116 -5.15 -2.89 -9.42
N ARG A 117 -5.94 -1.92 -9.01
CA ARG A 117 -6.31 -0.75 -9.82
C ARG A 117 -5.97 0.57 -9.12
N PRO A 118 -4.71 0.76 -8.73
CA PRO A 118 -4.29 1.93 -7.96
C PRO A 118 -4.56 3.25 -8.71
N GLU A 119 -4.58 3.24 -10.05
CA GLU A 119 -4.85 4.41 -10.88
C GLU A 119 -6.21 5.06 -10.61
N ARG A 120 -7.16 4.34 -10.01
CA ARG A 120 -8.47 4.87 -9.63
C ARG A 120 -8.43 5.67 -8.34
N TRP A 121 -7.37 5.51 -7.54
CA TRP A 121 -7.29 5.98 -6.18
C TRP A 121 -6.13 6.95 -5.94
N HIS A 122 -5.74 7.68 -7.01
CA HIS A 122 -4.69 8.70 -6.90
C HIS A 122 -5.17 9.96 -6.19
N LEU A 123 -4.24 10.60 -5.50
CA LEU A 123 -4.43 11.95 -5.00
C LEU A 123 -4.58 12.94 -6.19
N PRO A 124 -5.41 13.99 -6.08
CA PRO A 124 -6.16 14.38 -4.88
C PRO A 124 -7.43 13.56 -4.68
N TRP A 125 -7.71 13.23 -3.43
CA TRP A 125 -8.93 12.51 -3.04
C TRP A 125 -10.11 13.46 -2.84
N SER A 126 -11.31 12.90 -2.87
CA SER A 126 -12.56 13.56 -2.50
C SER A 126 -13.41 12.64 -1.63
N ARG A 127 -14.39 13.18 -0.92
CA ARG A 127 -15.35 12.38 -0.16
C ARG A 127 -16.04 11.35 -1.05
N SER A 128 -16.45 11.75 -2.25
CA SER A 128 -17.08 10.82 -3.21
C SER A 128 -16.17 9.68 -3.62
N MET A 129 -14.85 9.91 -3.72
CA MET A 129 -13.88 8.83 -3.98
C MET A 129 -13.80 7.86 -2.80
N VAL A 130 -13.73 8.34 -1.56
CA VAL A 130 -13.72 7.49 -0.35
C VAL A 130 -15.02 6.67 -0.24
N GLN A 131 -16.16 7.29 -0.54
CA GLN A 131 -17.45 6.60 -0.60
C GLN A 131 -17.50 5.54 -1.71
N ALA A 132 -16.97 5.82 -2.89
CA ALA A 132 -16.88 4.87 -4.00
C ALA A 132 -15.93 3.70 -3.68
N LEU A 133 -14.83 3.97 -2.96
CA LEU A 133 -13.92 2.93 -2.47
C LEU A 133 -14.65 1.99 -1.51
N HIS A 134 -15.31 2.54 -0.49
CA HIS A 134 -16.10 1.75 0.45
C HIS A 134 -17.17 0.94 -0.29
N ALA A 135 -17.94 1.57 -1.20
CA ALA A 135 -18.94 0.87 -2.00
C ALA A 135 -18.35 -0.31 -2.78
N THR A 136 -17.15 -0.13 -3.36
CA THR A 136 -16.45 -1.18 -4.10
C THR A 136 -16.01 -2.33 -3.20
N LEU A 137 -15.51 -2.04 -2.00
CA LEU A 137 -15.08 -3.06 -1.03
C LEU A 137 -16.24 -3.93 -0.54
N PHE A 138 -17.42 -3.35 -0.42
CA PHE A 138 -18.61 -4.01 0.15
C PHE A 138 -19.64 -4.44 -0.91
N ASP A 139 -19.36 -4.29 -2.20
CA ASP A 139 -20.27 -4.71 -3.28
C ASP A 139 -20.57 -6.21 -3.22
N GLY A 140 -21.84 -6.55 -2.99
CA GLY A 140 -22.30 -7.93 -2.85
C GLY A 140 -21.81 -8.67 -1.59
N VAL A 141 -21.26 -7.96 -0.60
CA VAL A 141 -20.81 -8.53 0.68
C VAL A 141 -21.88 -8.38 1.75
N ASP A 142 -22.33 -7.16 1.98
CA ASP A 142 -23.35 -6.82 2.97
C ASP A 142 -24.14 -5.59 2.50
N GLU A 143 -25.39 -5.79 2.11
CA GLU A 143 -26.26 -4.70 1.67
C GLU A 143 -26.75 -3.84 2.84
N GLU A 144 -26.84 -4.40 4.07
CA GLU A 144 -27.26 -3.68 5.27
C GLU A 144 -26.21 -2.65 5.70
N ALA A 145 -24.93 -2.89 5.35
CA ALA A 145 -23.81 -1.96 5.60
C ALA A 145 -23.93 -0.65 4.80
N ARG A 146 -24.90 -0.48 3.92
CA ARG A 146 -25.09 0.68 3.03
C ARG A 146 -23.80 1.09 2.34
N PRO A 147 -23.28 0.28 1.43
CA PRO A 147 -22.00 0.53 0.78
C PRO A 147 -21.91 1.93 0.17
N GLY A 148 -20.92 2.72 0.62
CA GLY A 148 -20.68 4.07 0.14
C GLY A 148 -21.49 5.19 0.81
N GLU A 149 -22.45 4.88 1.68
CA GLU A 149 -23.19 5.90 2.42
C GLU A 149 -22.51 6.23 3.76
N LEU A 150 -22.33 7.52 4.04
CA LEU A 150 -21.91 7.95 5.38
C LEU A 150 -22.97 7.58 6.43
N THR A 151 -22.50 7.26 7.63
CA THR A 151 -23.39 6.92 8.73
C THR A 151 -24.38 8.05 9.07
N ARG A 152 -25.60 7.67 9.42
CA ARG A 152 -26.67 8.59 9.85
C ARG A 152 -26.83 8.58 11.37
N ARG A 153 -26.05 7.79 12.08
CA ARG A 153 -26.04 7.67 13.53
C ARG A 153 -24.62 7.75 14.07
N ARG A 154 -24.49 8.13 15.32
CA ARG A 154 -23.21 8.09 15.99
C ARG A 154 -22.75 6.64 16.16
N MET A 155 -21.58 6.33 15.70
CA MET A 155 -21.02 4.99 15.81
C MET A 155 -20.31 4.80 17.15
N ALA A 156 -20.31 3.57 17.65
CA ALA A 156 -19.55 3.17 18.83
C ALA A 156 -19.01 1.75 18.65
N VAL A 157 -17.85 1.49 19.23
CA VAL A 157 -17.24 0.17 19.28
C VAL A 157 -17.44 -0.43 20.65
N TYR A 158 -17.89 -1.68 20.70
CA TYR A 158 -18.20 -2.40 21.93
C TYR A 158 -17.27 -3.60 22.13
N SER A 159 -16.96 -3.90 23.39
CA SER A 159 -16.30 -5.14 23.76
C SER A 159 -17.22 -6.35 23.53
N SER A 160 -16.66 -7.57 23.57
CA SER A 160 -17.46 -8.81 23.56
C SER A 160 -18.44 -8.94 24.77
N LYS A 161 -18.26 -8.11 25.79
CA LYS A 161 -19.12 -8.02 26.98
C LYS A 161 -20.19 -6.92 26.88
N GLY A 162 -20.23 -6.17 25.75
CA GLY A 162 -21.15 -5.07 25.54
C GLY A 162 -20.75 -3.74 26.20
N GLU A 163 -19.48 -3.61 26.65
CA GLU A 163 -18.96 -2.35 27.20
C GLU A 163 -18.55 -1.43 26.06
N GLU A 164 -18.91 -0.14 26.13
CA GLU A 164 -18.42 0.84 25.15
C GLU A 164 -16.91 1.04 25.29
N LEU A 165 -16.18 0.77 24.23
CA LEU A 165 -14.73 0.99 24.15
C LEU A 165 -14.40 2.32 23.49
N PHE A 166 -15.12 2.67 22.44
CA PHE A 166 -14.91 3.88 21.68
C PHE A 166 -16.23 4.49 21.21
N ILE A 167 -16.29 5.83 21.18
CA ILE A 167 -17.44 6.58 20.67
C ILE A 167 -16.96 7.52 19.57
N GLY A 168 -17.43 7.28 18.36
CA GLY A 168 -17.06 8.02 17.15
C GLY A 168 -17.66 9.42 17.05
N CYS A 169 -17.43 10.04 15.90
CA CYS A 169 -17.92 11.36 15.56
C CYS A 169 -19.47 11.44 15.60
N PRO A 170 -20.09 12.54 16.06
CA PRO A 170 -21.51 12.78 15.85
C PRO A 170 -21.89 12.75 14.36
N ALA A 171 -23.00 12.09 14.02
CA ALA A 171 -23.37 11.85 12.62
C ALA A 171 -23.47 13.13 11.77
N GLU A 172 -23.96 14.21 12.35
CA GLU A 172 -24.09 15.52 11.70
C GLU A 172 -22.76 16.19 11.39
N GLN A 173 -21.65 15.74 12.00
CA GLN A 173 -20.30 16.29 11.82
C GLN A 173 -19.42 15.42 10.91
N VAL A 174 -19.79 14.15 10.69
CA VAL A 174 -18.98 13.17 9.94
C VAL A 174 -18.56 13.70 8.56
N GLY A 175 -19.49 14.30 7.81
CA GLY A 175 -19.17 14.82 6.47
C GLY A 175 -18.10 15.91 6.48
N GLU A 176 -18.18 16.86 7.41
CA GLU A 176 -17.22 17.95 7.55
C GLU A 176 -15.84 17.45 8.01
N GLU A 177 -15.83 16.51 8.96
CA GLU A 177 -14.60 15.90 9.48
C GLU A 177 -13.86 15.11 8.39
N VAL A 178 -14.59 14.30 7.61
CA VAL A 178 -14.04 13.54 6.49
C VAL A 178 -13.46 14.47 5.42
N ASP A 179 -14.17 15.56 5.08
CA ASP A 179 -13.66 16.53 4.10
C ASP A 179 -12.38 17.21 4.60
N SER A 180 -12.34 17.61 5.87
CA SER A 180 -11.19 18.24 6.48
C SER A 180 -9.97 17.31 6.52
N LEU A 181 -10.19 16.03 6.82
CA LEU A 181 -9.15 15.01 6.81
C LEU A 181 -8.61 14.76 5.39
N ILE A 182 -9.48 14.65 4.40
CA ILE A 182 -9.12 14.48 2.98
C ILE A 182 -8.35 15.70 2.47
N GLU A 183 -8.80 16.91 2.80
CA GLU A 183 -8.12 18.15 2.42
C GLU A 183 -6.70 18.20 2.98
N TRP A 184 -6.51 17.78 4.25
CA TRP A 184 -5.19 17.64 4.84
C TRP A 184 -4.34 16.64 4.08
N ALA A 185 -4.83 15.43 3.79
CA ALA A 185 -4.08 14.41 3.06
C ALA A 185 -3.64 14.89 1.66
N ASN A 186 -4.52 15.61 0.96
CA ASN A 186 -4.22 16.18 -0.35
C ASN A 186 -3.12 17.25 -0.32
N ARG A 187 -3.04 18.03 0.76
CA ARG A 187 -2.04 19.11 0.90
C ARG A 187 -0.69 18.61 1.40
N GLN A 188 -0.64 17.46 2.09
CA GLN A 188 0.56 16.98 2.79
C GLN A 188 1.54 16.19 1.92
N SER A 189 1.32 16.10 0.61
CA SER A 189 2.27 15.44 -0.29
C SER A 189 3.66 16.08 -0.17
N GLY A 190 4.60 15.34 0.45
CA GLY A 190 5.98 15.78 0.66
C GLY A 190 6.27 16.61 1.91
N ALA A 191 5.27 16.99 2.71
CA ALA A 191 5.48 17.71 3.97
C ALA A 191 5.89 16.79 5.13
N TYR A 192 5.41 15.55 5.12
CA TYR A 192 5.75 14.53 6.09
C TYR A 192 6.27 13.27 5.39
N PHE A 193 6.94 12.39 6.15
CA PHE A 193 7.22 11.04 5.65
C PHE A 193 5.90 10.31 5.34
N PRO A 194 5.84 9.51 4.26
CA PRO A 194 4.61 8.81 3.87
C PRO A 194 3.97 7.98 4.99
N VAL A 195 4.79 7.31 5.80
CA VAL A 195 4.32 6.51 6.94
C VAL A 195 3.61 7.36 7.98
N VAL A 196 4.13 8.57 8.23
CA VAL A 196 3.54 9.52 9.19
C VAL A 196 2.17 9.96 8.72
N SER A 197 2.09 10.43 7.47
CA SER A 197 0.82 10.88 6.89
C SER A 197 -0.22 9.76 6.83
N ALA A 198 0.20 8.55 6.42
CA ALA A 198 -0.69 7.42 6.28
C ALA A 198 -1.22 6.93 7.64
N ALA A 199 -0.36 6.83 8.67
CA ALA A 199 -0.76 6.42 10.02
C ALA A 199 -1.72 7.43 10.67
N VAL A 200 -1.43 8.73 10.54
CA VAL A 200 -2.30 9.80 11.07
C VAL A 200 -3.64 9.81 10.36
N PHE A 201 -3.66 9.72 9.02
CA PHE A 201 -4.90 9.65 8.25
C PHE A 201 -5.74 8.44 8.66
N PHE A 202 -5.11 7.27 8.72
CA PHE A 202 -5.78 6.05 9.14
C PHE A 202 -6.43 6.19 10.51
N HIS A 203 -5.70 6.69 11.51
CA HIS A 203 -6.22 6.88 12.85
C HIS A 203 -7.41 7.83 12.88
N GLU A 204 -7.32 8.99 12.23
CA GLU A 204 -8.43 9.95 12.21
C GLU A 204 -9.65 9.39 11.48
N PHE A 205 -9.42 8.64 10.39
CA PHE A 205 -10.52 7.95 9.70
C PHE A 205 -11.24 6.96 10.63
N GLU A 206 -10.46 6.16 11.38
CA GLU A 206 -11.03 5.24 12.38
C GLU A 206 -11.74 5.99 13.52
N SER A 207 -11.21 7.12 13.97
CA SER A 207 -11.79 7.95 15.04
C SER A 207 -13.08 8.65 14.58
N ILE A 208 -13.14 9.15 13.35
CA ILE A 208 -14.38 9.70 12.76
C ILE A 208 -15.44 8.61 12.63
N HIS A 209 -15.04 7.40 12.21
CA HIS A 209 -15.90 6.24 11.99
C HIS A 209 -17.05 6.52 11.02
N PRO A 210 -16.72 6.88 9.75
CA PRO A 210 -17.68 7.50 8.84
C PRO A 210 -18.75 6.57 8.26
N PHE A 211 -18.61 5.25 8.37
CA PHE A 211 -19.53 4.26 7.82
C PHE A 211 -20.19 3.43 8.93
N GLU A 212 -21.31 2.78 8.62
CA GLU A 212 -21.98 1.90 9.59
C GLU A 212 -21.17 0.61 9.81
N GLU A 213 -20.49 0.12 8.77
CA GLU A 213 -19.61 -1.05 8.80
C GLU A 213 -18.34 -0.80 7.96
N GLY A 214 -17.28 -1.57 8.19
CA GLY A 214 -16.13 -1.62 7.32
C GLY A 214 -15.15 -0.45 7.43
N ASN A 215 -15.23 0.35 8.48
CA ASN A 215 -14.29 1.45 8.68
C ASN A 215 -12.85 0.94 8.72
N GLY A 216 -12.53 -0.08 9.53
CA GLY A 216 -11.20 -0.66 9.64
C GLY A 216 -10.64 -1.16 8.30
N ARG A 217 -11.44 -1.88 7.53
CA ARG A 217 -11.03 -2.40 6.20
C ARG A 217 -10.78 -1.28 5.21
N THR A 218 -11.66 -0.27 5.18
CA THR A 218 -11.53 0.91 4.32
C THR A 218 -10.33 1.76 4.74
N GLY A 219 -10.18 2.03 6.03
CA GLY A 219 -9.07 2.81 6.59
C GLY A 219 -7.71 2.18 6.30
N ARG A 220 -7.56 0.85 6.50
CA ARG A 220 -6.32 0.14 6.17
C ARG A 220 -6.03 0.16 4.65
N THR A 221 -7.07 0.06 3.82
CA THR A 221 -6.90 0.20 2.37
C THR A 221 -6.42 1.62 1.99
N LEU A 222 -7.02 2.66 2.57
CA LEU A 222 -6.59 4.06 2.36
C LEU A 222 -5.17 4.31 2.89
N PHE A 223 -4.77 3.68 4.01
CA PHE A 223 -3.40 3.71 4.51
C PHE A 223 -2.39 3.24 3.46
N HIS A 224 -2.61 2.07 2.85
CA HIS A 224 -1.73 1.56 1.79
C HIS A 224 -1.71 2.46 0.56
N MET A 225 -2.87 2.98 0.17
CA MET A 225 -2.95 3.91 -0.96
C MET A 225 -2.16 5.19 -0.71
N LEU A 226 -2.17 5.73 0.52
CA LEU A 226 -1.37 6.90 0.87
C LEU A 226 0.12 6.60 0.83
N LEU A 227 0.58 5.45 1.32
CA LEU A 227 1.98 5.05 1.22
C LEU A 227 2.46 5.08 -0.24
N GLU A 228 1.69 4.45 -1.15
CA GLU A 228 2.04 4.41 -2.57
C GLU A 228 2.00 5.79 -3.22
N ASN A 229 0.97 6.59 -2.95
CA ASN A 229 0.79 7.92 -3.55
C ASN A 229 1.83 8.93 -3.07
N GLN A 230 2.33 8.79 -1.85
CA GLN A 230 3.26 9.74 -1.25
C GLN A 230 4.74 9.33 -1.33
N GLY A 231 5.07 8.29 -2.07
CA GLY A 231 6.45 7.99 -2.46
C GLY A 231 7.06 6.71 -1.89
N LEU A 232 6.23 5.76 -1.45
CA LEU A 232 6.62 4.39 -1.13
C LEU A 232 5.90 3.38 -2.07
N PRO A 233 6.15 3.43 -3.40
CA PRO A 233 5.44 2.61 -4.39
C PRO A 233 5.64 1.10 -4.20
N ASN A 234 6.71 0.70 -3.52
CA ASN A 234 7.03 -0.71 -3.27
C ASN A 234 6.42 -1.24 -1.96
N SER A 235 5.70 -0.40 -1.19
CA SER A 235 4.92 -0.85 -0.03
C SER A 235 3.90 -1.94 -0.37
N ARG A 236 3.48 -2.04 -1.64
CA ARG A 236 2.65 -3.13 -2.17
C ARG A 236 3.23 -4.53 -2.02
N PHE A 237 4.55 -4.67 -1.77
CA PHE A 237 5.22 -5.93 -1.50
C PHE A 237 5.35 -6.24 -0.01
N CYS A 238 4.82 -5.37 0.84
CA CYS A 238 4.90 -5.47 2.29
C CYS A 238 3.65 -6.13 2.88
N GLN A 239 3.84 -7.03 3.83
CA GLN A 239 2.76 -7.68 4.59
C GLN A 239 2.55 -6.93 5.92
N VAL A 240 2.09 -5.68 5.86
CA VAL A 240 2.03 -4.77 7.02
C VAL A 240 1.03 -5.28 8.06
N GLU A 241 -0.14 -5.76 7.64
CA GLU A 241 -1.20 -6.25 8.52
C GLU A 241 -0.73 -7.41 9.39
N LYS A 242 0.20 -8.25 8.91
CA LYS A 242 0.82 -9.31 9.69
C LYS A 242 1.45 -8.81 10.99
N TYR A 243 2.02 -7.60 10.95
CA TYR A 243 2.68 -6.98 12.10
C TYR A 243 1.72 -6.13 12.93
N LEU A 244 0.84 -5.36 12.29
CA LEU A 244 -0.16 -4.54 12.98
C LEU A 244 -1.09 -5.40 13.84
N ILE A 245 -1.47 -6.58 13.33
CA ILE A 245 -2.49 -7.45 13.95
C ILE A 245 -1.85 -8.63 14.70
N LYS A 246 -0.53 -8.64 14.85
CA LYS A 246 0.17 -9.67 15.63
C LYS A 246 -0.32 -9.70 17.09
N ASP A 247 -0.63 -8.53 17.63
CA ASP A 247 -1.24 -8.31 18.94
C ASP A 247 -2.42 -7.35 18.76
N PRO A 248 -3.64 -7.85 18.50
CA PRO A 248 -4.83 -7.01 18.29
C PRO A 248 -5.16 -6.13 19.51
N GLU A 249 -4.89 -6.61 20.72
CA GLU A 249 -5.14 -5.84 21.94
C GLU A 249 -4.23 -4.62 22.01
N LEU A 250 -2.94 -4.80 21.72
CA LEU A 250 -1.99 -3.70 21.63
C LEU A 250 -2.39 -2.70 20.53
N TYR A 251 -2.78 -3.21 19.35
CA TYR A 251 -3.20 -2.38 18.23
C TYR A 251 -4.36 -1.45 18.61
N TYR A 252 -5.45 -1.99 19.17
CA TYR A 252 -6.58 -1.19 19.60
C TYR A 252 -6.25 -0.27 20.78
N ARG A 253 -5.39 -0.71 21.69
CA ARG A 253 -4.91 0.10 22.81
C ARG A 253 -4.13 1.33 22.34
N ILE A 254 -3.29 1.21 21.29
CA ILE A 254 -2.56 2.34 20.71
C ILE A 254 -3.53 3.31 20.02
N LEU A 255 -4.54 2.82 19.29
CA LEU A 255 -5.55 3.69 18.71
C LEU A 255 -6.28 4.50 19.79
N GLY A 256 -6.78 3.84 20.83
CA GLY A 256 -7.45 4.51 21.93
C GLY A 256 -6.52 5.46 22.72
N TRP A 257 -5.24 5.11 22.91
CA TRP A 257 -4.25 5.98 23.52
C TRP A 257 -4.06 7.27 22.72
N THR A 258 -4.02 7.18 21.40
CA THR A 258 -3.85 8.35 20.52
C THR A 258 -5.00 9.34 20.68
N ASP A 259 -6.26 8.88 20.70
CA ASP A 259 -7.40 9.73 20.99
C ASP A 259 -7.39 10.28 22.41
N PHE A 260 -7.07 9.44 23.39
CA PHE A 260 -7.04 9.84 24.79
C PHE A 260 -5.94 10.89 25.06
N LYS A 261 -4.74 10.66 24.56
CA LYS A 261 -3.57 11.53 24.79
C LYS A 261 -3.62 12.77 23.89
N GLY A 262 -4.10 12.64 22.66
CA GLY A 262 -4.06 13.68 21.64
C GLY A 262 -2.67 13.83 21.01
N SER A 263 -1.85 12.77 21.00
CA SER A 263 -0.53 12.69 20.38
C SER A 263 -0.46 11.50 19.44
N TYR A 264 0.16 11.69 18.29
CA TYR A 264 0.34 10.63 17.29
C TYR A 264 1.68 9.90 17.42
N LEU A 265 2.52 10.26 18.40
CA LEU A 265 3.89 9.76 18.49
C LEU A 265 3.96 8.24 18.58
N GLU A 266 3.23 7.64 19.52
CA GLU A 266 3.24 6.19 19.74
C GLU A 266 2.58 5.43 18.57
N LEU A 267 1.55 6.02 17.97
CA LEU A 267 0.90 5.47 16.79
C LEU A 267 1.87 5.41 15.60
N VAL A 268 2.50 6.54 15.28
CA VAL A 268 3.46 6.62 14.16
C VAL A 268 4.67 5.71 14.40
N ASP A 269 5.13 5.64 15.63
CA ASP A 269 6.22 4.76 16.06
C ASP A 269 5.85 3.28 15.85
N PHE A 270 4.64 2.89 16.23
CA PHE A 270 4.11 1.53 16.04
C PHE A 270 3.96 1.14 14.55
N PHE A 271 3.38 2.03 13.74
CA PHE A 271 3.24 1.78 12.30
C PHE A 271 4.60 1.78 11.60
N THR A 272 5.54 2.59 12.06
CA THR A 272 6.92 2.60 11.53
C THR A 272 7.61 1.28 11.78
N ASP A 273 7.52 0.72 12.99
CA ASP A 273 8.10 -0.59 13.29
C ASP A 273 7.47 -1.71 12.45
N ALA A 274 6.14 -1.73 12.37
CA ALA A 274 5.41 -2.73 11.56
C ALA A 274 5.83 -2.69 10.08
N LEU A 275 5.92 -1.49 9.54
CA LEU A 275 6.29 -1.29 8.14
C LEU A 275 7.77 -1.61 7.90
N LEU A 276 8.67 -1.21 8.80
CA LEU A 276 10.10 -1.49 8.69
C LEU A 276 10.38 -2.99 8.67
N GLU A 277 9.81 -3.75 9.60
CA GLU A 277 9.94 -5.22 9.60
C GLU A 277 9.34 -5.85 8.34
N SER A 278 8.21 -5.32 7.87
CA SER A 278 7.58 -5.79 6.63
C SER A 278 8.44 -5.52 5.39
N TYR A 279 9.12 -4.38 5.31
CA TYR A 279 10.07 -4.07 4.25
C TYR A 279 11.29 -4.99 4.28
N ARG A 280 11.85 -5.25 5.46
CA ARG A 280 12.98 -6.19 5.62
C ARG A 280 12.62 -7.59 5.13
N GLU A 281 11.43 -8.07 5.48
CA GLU A 281 10.94 -9.36 4.97
C GLU A 281 10.68 -9.31 3.45
N ALA A 282 10.16 -8.20 2.92
CA ALA A 282 9.91 -8.06 1.48
C ALA A 282 11.22 -8.11 0.69
N VAL A 283 12.26 -7.40 1.13
CA VAL A 283 13.60 -7.45 0.52
C VAL A 283 14.13 -8.89 0.53
N LYS A 284 14.08 -9.58 1.67
CA LYS A 284 14.54 -10.98 1.78
C LYS A 284 13.78 -11.91 0.82
N ARG A 285 12.43 -11.81 0.74
CA ARG A 285 11.64 -12.60 -0.21
C ARG A 285 12.00 -12.33 -1.66
N LEU A 286 12.31 -11.08 -1.98
CA LEU A 286 12.70 -10.69 -3.32
C LEU A 286 14.10 -11.20 -3.66
N GLU A 287 15.04 -11.17 -2.73
CA GLU A 287 16.36 -11.78 -2.90
C GLU A 287 16.27 -13.28 -3.19
N GLU A 288 15.44 -14.00 -2.45
CA GLU A 288 15.24 -15.44 -2.63
C GLU A 288 14.61 -15.79 -4.00
N LYS A 289 13.77 -14.91 -4.54
CA LYS A 289 13.08 -15.07 -5.84
C LYS A 289 13.85 -14.48 -7.02
N ASP A 290 14.86 -13.65 -6.78
CA ASP A 290 15.60 -12.95 -7.84
C ASP A 290 16.68 -13.83 -8.50
N LEU A 291 16.25 -14.97 -9.04
CA LEU A 291 17.12 -15.84 -9.82
C LEU A 291 17.55 -15.23 -11.17
N MET A 292 16.85 -14.22 -11.66
CA MET A 292 17.11 -13.62 -12.96
C MET A 292 18.31 -12.70 -12.98
N THR A 293 18.58 -11.97 -11.89
CA THR A 293 19.75 -11.11 -11.77
C THR A 293 20.92 -11.80 -11.10
N HIS A 294 20.71 -12.99 -10.53
CA HIS A 294 21.77 -13.76 -9.90
C HIS A 294 22.89 -14.08 -10.90
N GLY A 295 24.11 -13.69 -10.57
CA GLY A 295 25.28 -13.88 -11.44
C GLY A 295 25.36 -12.92 -12.65
N LEU A 296 24.50 -11.89 -12.76
CA LEU A 296 24.72 -10.79 -13.68
C LEU A 296 25.85 -9.89 -13.17
N ASP A 297 26.75 -9.52 -14.10
CA ASP A 297 27.71 -8.46 -13.83
C ASP A 297 27.04 -7.08 -13.82
N GLU A 298 27.77 -6.03 -13.48
CA GLU A 298 27.29 -4.65 -13.41
C GLU A 298 26.67 -4.19 -14.75
N THR A 299 27.23 -4.60 -15.89
CA THR A 299 26.72 -4.25 -17.21
C THR A 299 25.35 -4.86 -17.46
N GLY A 300 25.17 -6.14 -17.15
CA GLY A 300 23.91 -6.86 -17.28
C GLY A 300 22.81 -6.26 -16.39
N ARG A 301 23.12 -5.94 -15.13
CA ARG A 301 22.21 -5.27 -14.21
C ARG A 301 21.77 -3.89 -14.71
N ARG A 302 22.72 -3.06 -15.14
CA ARG A 302 22.39 -1.72 -15.68
C ARG A 302 21.53 -1.79 -16.93
N LEU A 303 21.81 -2.72 -17.85
CA LEU A 303 21.00 -2.95 -19.05
C LEU A 303 19.55 -3.30 -18.66
N LEU A 304 19.38 -4.18 -17.69
CA LEU A 304 18.06 -4.64 -17.28
C LEU A 304 17.24 -3.50 -16.62
N VAL A 305 17.88 -2.71 -15.75
CA VAL A 305 17.26 -1.53 -15.13
C VAL A 305 16.84 -0.50 -16.18
N GLN A 306 17.72 -0.22 -17.17
CA GLN A 306 17.41 0.74 -18.23
C GLN A 306 16.32 0.22 -19.17
N ALA A 307 16.33 -1.06 -19.52
CA ALA A 307 15.28 -1.69 -20.33
C ALA A 307 13.90 -1.57 -19.64
N ARG A 308 13.86 -1.80 -18.33
CA ARG A 308 12.65 -1.63 -17.51
C ARG A 308 12.15 -0.18 -17.50
N ARG A 309 13.05 0.79 -17.32
CA ARG A 309 12.73 2.23 -17.33
C ARG A 309 12.25 2.72 -18.69
N TYR A 310 12.87 2.22 -19.76
CA TYR A 310 12.54 2.61 -21.13
C TYR A 310 11.12 2.20 -21.53
N GLY A 311 10.66 1.03 -21.10
CA GLY A 311 9.28 0.57 -21.22
C GLY A 311 8.78 0.32 -22.65
N ALA A 312 9.67 0.39 -23.66
CA ALA A 312 9.38 0.19 -25.07
C ALA A 312 10.41 -0.74 -25.72
N PRO A 313 10.15 -1.33 -26.91
CA PRO A 313 11.12 -2.12 -27.64
C PRO A 313 12.34 -1.27 -28.09
N PHE A 314 13.56 -1.74 -27.83
CA PHE A 314 14.81 -1.04 -28.09
C PHE A 314 15.78 -1.90 -28.91
N SER A 315 16.77 -1.24 -29.52
CA SER A 315 17.85 -1.85 -30.31
C SER A 315 19.12 -2.02 -29.49
N VAL A 316 20.09 -2.79 -30.01
CA VAL A 316 21.45 -2.88 -29.43
C VAL A 316 22.12 -1.50 -29.39
N ARG A 317 21.93 -0.64 -30.41
CA ARG A 317 22.48 0.71 -30.46
C ARG A 317 22.00 1.60 -29.33
N GLU A 318 20.68 1.57 -29.04
CA GLU A 318 20.10 2.30 -27.92
C GLU A 318 20.64 1.79 -26.59
N ALA A 319 20.69 0.46 -26.41
CA ALA A 319 21.25 -0.16 -25.20
C ALA A 319 22.75 0.18 -25.01
N THR A 320 23.51 0.27 -26.11
CA THR A 320 24.94 0.68 -26.07
C THR A 320 25.07 2.13 -25.59
N ALA A 321 24.18 3.01 -26.04
CA ALA A 321 24.18 4.41 -25.61
C ALA A 321 23.84 4.56 -24.10
N TRP A 322 22.99 3.70 -23.54
CA TRP A 322 22.64 3.73 -22.11
C TRP A 322 23.82 3.39 -21.19
N ILE A 323 24.69 2.48 -21.63
CA ILE A 323 25.75 1.95 -20.76
C ILE A 323 27.01 2.80 -20.86
N GLY A 324 27.38 3.27 -22.05
CA GLY A 324 28.61 3.97 -22.31
C GLY A 324 29.86 3.07 -22.16
N GLY A 325 30.93 3.37 -22.86
CA GLY A 325 32.23 2.72 -22.67
C GLY A 325 32.33 1.22 -23.01
N ARG A 326 31.27 0.61 -23.59
CA ARG A 326 31.24 -0.78 -24.03
C ARG A 326 30.85 -0.89 -25.50
N GLY A 327 31.46 -1.84 -26.21
CA GLY A 327 31.17 -2.08 -27.63
C GLY A 327 29.83 -2.81 -27.83
N GLU A 328 29.21 -2.61 -29.01
CA GLU A 328 27.90 -3.25 -29.34
C GLU A 328 27.92 -4.77 -29.23
N GLN A 329 29.06 -5.42 -29.52
CA GLN A 329 29.16 -6.88 -29.40
C GLN A 329 29.05 -7.36 -27.96
N THR A 330 29.67 -6.65 -27.00
CA THR A 330 29.57 -6.93 -25.57
C THR A 330 28.12 -6.73 -25.09
N ILE A 331 27.52 -5.59 -25.48
CA ILE A 331 26.10 -5.30 -25.13
C ILE A 331 25.16 -6.37 -25.70
N ARG A 332 25.37 -6.78 -26.95
CA ARG A 332 24.59 -7.85 -27.59
C ARG A 332 24.72 -9.19 -26.84
N SER A 333 25.89 -9.52 -26.34
CA SER A 333 26.12 -10.72 -25.53
C SER A 333 25.26 -10.68 -24.23
N HIS A 334 25.30 -9.56 -23.52
CA HIS A 334 24.49 -9.37 -22.31
C HIS A 334 22.98 -9.40 -22.62
N LEU A 335 22.53 -8.73 -23.70
CA LEU A 335 21.12 -8.76 -24.08
C LEU A 335 20.66 -10.19 -24.42
N ASN A 336 21.48 -10.98 -25.09
CA ASN A 336 21.16 -12.38 -25.38
C ASN A 336 21.16 -13.25 -24.10
N ASP A 337 22.03 -12.96 -23.14
CA ASP A 337 21.98 -13.63 -21.83
C ASP A 337 20.70 -13.29 -21.10
N LEU A 338 20.29 -12.02 -21.08
CA LEU A 338 19.02 -11.58 -20.49
C LEU A 338 17.79 -12.21 -21.18
N VAL A 339 17.86 -12.43 -22.50
CA VAL A 339 16.79 -13.16 -23.21
C VAL A 339 16.77 -14.64 -22.80
N ARG A 340 17.92 -15.29 -22.68
CA ARG A 340 18.00 -16.69 -22.21
C ARG A 340 17.47 -16.87 -20.80
N ARG A 341 17.68 -15.87 -19.95
CA ARG A 341 17.14 -15.84 -18.57
C ARG A 341 15.66 -15.48 -18.52
N GLY A 342 15.04 -15.12 -19.66
CA GLY A 342 13.64 -14.72 -19.72
C GLY A 342 13.36 -13.29 -19.22
N ALA A 343 14.40 -12.50 -18.93
CA ALA A 343 14.26 -11.11 -18.47
C ALA A 343 13.95 -10.13 -19.60
N LEU A 344 14.33 -10.49 -20.83
CA LEU A 344 13.99 -9.76 -22.06
C LEU A 344 13.34 -10.70 -23.08
N ARG A 345 12.48 -10.14 -23.92
CA ARG A 345 11.99 -10.78 -25.14
C ARG A 345 12.69 -10.15 -26.35
N ALA A 346 13.04 -10.97 -27.32
CA ALA A 346 13.62 -10.49 -28.59
C ALA A 346 12.65 -10.77 -29.74
N THR A 347 12.46 -9.77 -30.60
CA THR A 347 11.64 -9.86 -31.82
C THR A 347 12.44 -9.44 -33.03
N GLY A 348 12.14 -9.96 -34.21
CA GLY A 348 12.88 -9.68 -35.44
C GLY A 348 14.22 -10.42 -35.55
N ALA A 349 14.89 -10.28 -36.69
CA ALA A 349 16.15 -10.94 -36.97
C ALA A 349 17.23 -9.93 -37.37
N THR A 350 18.48 -10.24 -37.07
CA THR A 350 19.71 -9.47 -37.47
C THR A 350 19.57 -7.96 -37.20
N LYS A 351 19.54 -7.12 -38.24
CA LYS A 351 19.50 -5.65 -38.12
C LYS A 351 18.18 -5.09 -37.58
N SER A 352 17.06 -5.82 -37.75
CA SER A 352 15.74 -5.44 -37.23
C SER A 352 15.45 -5.97 -35.84
N ARG A 353 16.39 -6.65 -35.19
CA ARG A 353 16.19 -7.24 -33.86
C ARG A 353 15.96 -6.17 -32.81
N ARG A 354 14.84 -6.29 -32.11
CA ARG A 354 14.43 -5.45 -30.99
C ARG A 354 14.35 -6.28 -29.74
N TYR A 355 14.64 -5.65 -28.62
CA TYR A 355 14.55 -6.23 -27.29
C TYR A 355 13.50 -5.46 -26.52
N ALA A 356 12.70 -6.15 -25.72
CA ALA A 356 11.75 -5.53 -24.82
C ALA A 356 11.82 -6.23 -23.46
N PHE A 357 11.51 -5.50 -22.43
CA PHE A 357 11.42 -6.08 -21.09
C PHE A 357 10.33 -7.16 -21.08
N ALA A 358 10.63 -8.35 -20.56
CA ALA A 358 9.78 -9.54 -20.69
C ALA A 358 8.72 -9.66 -19.59
N THR A 359 8.84 -8.91 -18.51
CA THR A 359 7.90 -8.95 -17.38
C THR A 359 6.73 -8.01 -17.62
N ALA A 360 5.53 -8.47 -17.30
CA ALA A 360 4.36 -7.61 -17.17
C ALA A 360 4.62 -6.63 -16.02
N VAL A 361 5.05 -5.43 -16.34
CA VAL A 361 5.00 -4.31 -15.41
C VAL A 361 3.55 -3.95 -15.31
N LEU A 362 2.89 -4.19 -14.17
CA LEU A 362 1.69 -3.41 -13.86
C LEU A 362 2.12 -1.95 -14.02
N PRO A 363 1.34 -1.13 -14.77
CA PRO A 363 1.77 0.22 -15.10
C PRO A 363 2.19 0.94 -13.81
N ARG A 364 3.45 1.37 -13.76
CA ARG A 364 3.87 2.32 -12.73
C ARG A 364 3.02 3.54 -12.96
N THR A 365 2.24 3.90 -11.97
CA THR A 365 1.62 5.20 -11.91
C THR A 365 2.76 6.22 -11.99
N ARG A 366 2.88 6.90 -13.13
CA ARG A 366 3.79 8.03 -13.26
C ARG A 366 3.34 9.06 -12.25
N SER A 367 4.19 9.38 -11.28
CA SER A 367 4.04 10.62 -10.53
C SER A 367 3.87 11.74 -11.56
N PRO A 368 2.84 12.60 -11.45
CA PRO A 368 2.74 13.73 -12.35
C PRO A 368 4.01 14.56 -12.19
N THR A 369 4.76 14.72 -13.27
CA THR A 369 5.85 15.69 -13.35
C THR A 369 5.23 17.05 -13.01
N PRO A 370 5.76 17.82 -12.05
CA PRO A 370 5.27 19.18 -11.83
C PRO A 370 5.36 19.93 -13.14
N GLN A 371 4.22 20.43 -13.64
CA GLN A 371 4.23 21.35 -14.78
C GLN A 371 4.98 22.61 -14.35
N PRO A 372 5.89 23.14 -15.17
CA PRO A 372 6.49 24.44 -14.89
C PRO A 372 5.37 25.48 -14.83
N GLU A 373 5.34 26.25 -13.75
CA GLU A 373 4.45 27.40 -13.60
C GLU A 373 4.59 28.29 -14.82
N GLY A 374 3.50 28.44 -15.56
CA GLY A 374 3.44 29.34 -16.70
C GLY A 374 3.74 30.76 -16.24
N GLU A 375 4.80 31.36 -16.76
CA GLU A 375 5.07 32.79 -16.66
C GLU A 375 3.85 33.54 -17.19
N ASN A 376 3.11 34.16 -16.30
CA ASN A 376 2.17 35.19 -16.66
C ASN A 376 2.97 36.46 -17.05
N HIS A 377 3.13 36.67 -18.34
CA HIS A 377 3.46 37.97 -18.89
C HIS A 377 2.18 38.73 -19.23
N SER A 378 2.10 39.92 -18.65
CA SER A 378 1.23 41.09 -18.94
C SER A 378 -0.14 41.10 -18.31
#